data_c970ba9a35038c6468921eab5a35f899
#
_entry.id   c970ba9a35038c6468921eab5a35f899
#
_cell.length_a   1.000
_cell.length_b   1.000
_cell.length_c   1.000
_cell.angle_alpha   90.00
_cell.angle_beta   90.00
_cell.angle_gamma   90.00
#
_symmetry.space_group_name_H-M   'P 1'
#
loop_
_entity.id
_entity.type
_entity.pdbx_description
1 polymer ?
#
loop_
_entity_poly.entity_id
_entity_poly.type
_entity_poly.pdbx_seq_one_letter_code
_entity_poly.pdbx_strand_id
1 'polypeptide(L)'
;MEPAVLDEIQRIFRAAKFIADLGIKLESVGDGECETALDLKDRHLQQDGFVHAGVQATIADHTAGVAAATLIRENKMVLSVEFKINLLRAAKGERLICRAKVLKPGRKFSVVESEVWCVRSGEERLVSKMTATVAYVEAS
;
A
#
# COMPACT_ATOMS: atom_id res chain seq x y z
N MET A 1 9.48 3.96 -16.70
CA MET A 1 9.98 3.09 -15.60
C MET A 1 10.84 1.97 -16.18
N GLU A 2 11.97 1.72 -15.56
CA GLU A 2 12.87 0.66 -16.01
C GLU A 2 12.20 -0.72 -15.94
N PRO A 3 12.38 -1.57 -16.97
CA PRO A 3 11.79 -2.91 -16.96
C PRO A 3 12.13 -3.74 -15.72
N ALA A 4 13.37 -3.63 -15.22
CA ALA A 4 13.79 -4.38 -14.03
C ALA A 4 13.02 -3.95 -12.78
N VAL A 5 12.69 -2.67 -12.67
CA VAL A 5 11.88 -2.15 -11.56
C VAL A 5 10.45 -2.68 -11.66
N LEU A 6 9.88 -2.65 -12.85
CA LEU A 6 8.53 -3.17 -13.07
C LEU A 6 8.45 -4.68 -12.75
N ASP A 7 9.47 -5.44 -13.16
CA ASP A 7 9.57 -6.87 -12.86
C ASP A 7 9.60 -7.11 -11.35
N GLU A 8 10.36 -6.30 -10.61
CA GLU A 8 10.44 -6.40 -9.14
C GLU A 8 9.09 -6.12 -8.50
N ILE A 9 8.38 -5.11 -8.95
CA ILE A 9 7.05 -4.79 -8.43
C ILE A 9 6.08 -5.94 -8.68
N GLN A 10 6.11 -6.52 -9.88
CA GLN A 10 5.27 -7.66 -10.19
C GLN A 10 5.63 -8.87 -9.34
N ARG A 11 6.93 -9.09 -9.08
CA ARG A 11 7.39 -10.15 -8.19
C ARG A 11 6.84 -9.97 -6.78
N ILE A 12 6.88 -8.74 -6.25
CA ILE A 12 6.35 -8.42 -4.93
C ILE A 12 4.89 -8.85 -4.83
N PHE A 13 4.07 -8.51 -5.80
CA PHE A 13 2.65 -8.88 -5.78
C PHE A 13 2.42 -10.37 -5.93
N ARG A 14 3.21 -11.06 -6.74
CA ARG A 14 3.08 -12.52 -6.90
C ARG A 14 3.55 -13.29 -5.67
N ALA A 15 4.63 -12.82 -5.02
CA ALA A 15 5.27 -13.53 -3.92
C ALA A 15 4.70 -13.19 -2.53
N ALA A 16 4.01 -12.07 -2.40
CA ALA A 16 3.44 -11.62 -1.12
C ALA A 16 2.14 -12.37 -0.83
N LYS A 17 2.26 -13.55 -0.22
CA LYS A 17 1.13 -14.44 0.03
C LYS A 17 0.05 -13.80 0.88
N PHE A 18 0.44 -13.06 1.90
CA PHE A 18 -0.49 -12.36 2.79
C PHE A 18 -1.36 -11.35 2.00
N ILE A 19 -0.73 -10.62 1.10
CA ILE A 19 -1.41 -9.63 0.24
C ILE A 19 -2.36 -10.34 -0.72
N ALA A 20 -1.91 -11.43 -1.33
CA ALA A 20 -2.75 -12.22 -2.23
C ALA A 20 -3.95 -12.82 -1.50
N ASP A 21 -3.76 -13.32 -0.27
CA ASP A 21 -4.84 -13.88 0.53
C ASP A 21 -5.90 -12.85 0.89
N LEU A 22 -5.49 -11.60 1.12
CA LEU A 22 -6.45 -10.52 1.35
C LEU A 22 -7.19 -10.13 0.07
N GLY A 23 -6.55 -10.30 -1.09
CA GLY A 23 -7.13 -9.93 -2.37
C GLY A 23 -6.73 -8.55 -2.87
N ILE A 24 -5.67 -7.96 -2.32
CA ILE A 24 -5.18 -6.65 -2.74
C ILE A 24 -4.56 -6.77 -4.14
N LYS A 25 -4.97 -5.89 -5.04
CA LYS A 25 -4.53 -5.88 -6.43
C LYS A 25 -3.84 -4.58 -6.80
N LEU A 26 -2.82 -4.70 -7.65
CA LEU A 26 -2.16 -3.54 -8.23
C LEU A 26 -3.06 -2.92 -9.31
N GLU A 27 -3.34 -1.63 -9.20
CA GLU A 27 -4.09 -0.89 -10.21
C GLU A 27 -3.17 -0.10 -11.14
N SER A 28 -2.23 0.64 -10.58
CA SER A 28 -1.29 1.42 -11.38
C SER A 28 -0.03 1.71 -10.58
N VAL A 29 1.05 2.00 -11.30
CA VAL A 29 2.33 2.31 -10.69
C VAL A 29 3.07 3.30 -11.60
N GLY A 30 3.72 4.27 -10.98
CA GLY A 30 4.57 5.26 -11.65
C GLY A 30 5.76 5.59 -10.76
N ASP A 31 6.58 6.53 -11.16
CA ASP A 31 7.78 6.89 -10.39
C ASP A 31 7.38 7.51 -9.05
N GLY A 32 7.65 6.78 -7.97
CA GLY A 32 7.32 7.21 -6.62
C GLY A 32 5.83 7.15 -6.30
N GLU A 33 5.03 6.47 -7.09
CA GLU A 33 3.58 6.40 -6.90
C GLU A 33 3.05 4.98 -7.12
N CYS A 34 2.00 4.64 -6.40
CA CYS A 34 1.33 3.34 -6.56
C CYS A 34 -0.14 3.47 -6.16
N GLU A 35 -0.99 2.81 -6.91
CA GLU A 35 -2.40 2.66 -6.56
C GLU A 35 -2.75 1.18 -6.51
N THR A 36 -3.43 0.78 -5.44
CA THR A 36 -3.95 -0.57 -5.24
C THR A 36 -5.42 -0.53 -4.91
N ALA A 37 -6.08 -1.66 -4.99
CA ALA A 37 -7.49 -1.77 -4.64
C ALA A 37 -7.80 -3.11 -4.01
N LEU A 38 -8.88 -3.15 -3.25
CA LEU A 38 -9.37 -4.35 -2.57
C LEU A 38 -10.88 -4.37 -2.61
N ASP A 39 -11.44 -5.37 -3.26
CA ASP A 39 -12.88 -5.61 -3.18
C ASP A 39 -13.20 -6.19 -1.81
N LEU A 40 -14.09 -5.52 -1.08
CA LEU A 40 -14.36 -5.87 0.31
C LEU A 40 -15.26 -7.10 0.42
N LYS A 41 -14.88 -8.00 1.32
CA LYS A 41 -15.58 -9.23 1.65
C LYS A 41 -15.78 -9.30 3.17
N ASP A 42 -16.63 -10.20 3.63
CA ASP A 42 -16.89 -10.36 5.06
C ASP A 42 -15.61 -10.61 5.86
N ARG A 43 -14.65 -11.34 5.29
CA ARG A 43 -13.37 -11.62 5.97
C ARG A 43 -12.51 -10.38 6.26
N HIS A 44 -12.84 -9.25 5.65
CA HIS A 44 -12.12 -7.98 5.85
C HIS A 44 -12.72 -7.15 6.98
N LEU A 45 -13.85 -7.57 7.52
CA LEU A 45 -14.62 -6.78 8.47
C LEU A 45 -14.31 -7.17 9.91
N GLN A 46 -14.38 -6.19 10.80
CA GLN A 46 -14.36 -6.44 12.23
C GLN A 46 -15.78 -6.82 12.70
N GLN A 47 -15.94 -7.11 13.99
CA GLN A 47 -17.17 -7.66 14.56
C GLN A 47 -18.41 -6.79 14.38
N ASP A 48 -18.26 -5.50 14.14
CA ASP A 48 -19.38 -4.55 13.98
C ASP A 48 -19.66 -4.17 12.52
N GLY A 49 -19.03 -4.87 11.57
CA GLY A 49 -19.31 -4.71 10.15
C GLY A 49 -18.50 -3.63 9.45
N PHE A 50 -17.55 -3.00 10.13
CA PHE A 50 -16.63 -2.04 9.51
C PHE A 50 -15.35 -2.74 9.07
N VAL A 51 -14.67 -2.18 8.09
CA VAL A 51 -13.38 -2.71 7.64
C VAL A 51 -12.40 -2.69 8.81
N HIS A 52 -11.78 -3.83 9.09
CA HIS A 52 -10.83 -3.96 10.18
C HIS A 52 -9.65 -3.00 9.98
N ALA A 53 -9.23 -2.36 11.07
CA ALA A 53 -8.07 -1.43 11.04
C ALA A 53 -6.81 -2.13 10.51
N GLY A 54 -6.64 -3.42 10.80
CA GLY A 54 -5.52 -4.20 10.29
C GLY A 54 -5.51 -4.32 8.77
N VAL A 55 -6.68 -4.41 8.15
CA VAL A 55 -6.81 -4.43 6.69
C VAL A 55 -6.39 -3.09 6.11
N GLN A 56 -6.85 -2.00 6.72
CA GLN A 56 -6.50 -0.65 6.28
C GLN A 56 -4.99 -0.40 6.41
N ALA A 57 -4.40 -0.80 7.54
CA ALA A 57 -2.96 -0.67 7.76
C ALA A 57 -2.17 -1.51 6.75
N THR A 58 -2.64 -2.71 6.44
CA THR A 58 -1.97 -3.59 5.48
C THR A 58 -1.95 -3.00 4.08
N ILE A 59 -3.10 -2.54 3.59
CA ILE A 59 -3.14 -1.97 2.23
C ILE A 59 -2.33 -0.68 2.16
N ALA A 60 -2.39 0.15 3.20
CA ALA A 60 -1.62 1.39 3.25
C ALA A 60 -0.12 1.14 3.25
N ASP A 61 0.36 0.21 4.08
CA ASP A 61 1.78 -0.13 4.19
C ASP A 61 2.30 -0.80 2.92
N HIS A 62 1.56 -1.76 2.39
CA HIS A 62 1.98 -2.47 1.18
C HIS A 62 2.10 -1.51 0.00
N THR A 63 1.10 -0.65 -0.19
CA THR A 63 1.09 0.32 -1.29
C THR A 63 2.23 1.33 -1.14
N ALA A 64 2.51 1.78 0.10
CA ALA A 64 3.64 2.65 0.39
C ALA A 64 4.96 1.97 0.04
N GLY A 65 5.12 0.70 0.42
CA GLY A 65 6.32 -0.08 0.09
C GLY A 65 6.54 -0.21 -1.42
N VAL A 66 5.46 -0.44 -2.17
CA VAL A 66 5.55 -0.52 -3.63
C VAL A 66 5.92 0.83 -4.23
N ALA A 67 5.32 1.92 -3.75
CA ALA A 67 5.68 3.27 -4.21
C ALA A 67 7.18 3.53 -4.02
N ALA A 68 7.73 3.16 -2.84
CA ALA A 68 9.17 3.26 -2.59
C ALA A 68 9.99 2.34 -3.50
N ALA A 69 9.48 1.14 -3.79
CA ALA A 69 10.15 0.16 -4.65
C ALA A 69 10.31 0.66 -6.09
N THR A 70 9.45 1.57 -6.54
CA THR A 70 9.61 2.16 -7.88
C THR A 70 10.89 2.96 -8.04
N LEU A 71 11.49 3.40 -6.91
CA LEU A 71 12.72 4.19 -6.89
C LEU A 71 13.93 3.35 -6.44
N ILE A 72 13.78 2.03 -6.45
CA ILE A 72 14.81 1.10 -5.99
C ILE A 72 16.05 1.14 -6.90
N ARG A 73 17.21 0.95 -6.28
CA ARG A 73 18.48 0.85 -6.99
C ARG A 73 18.94 -0.60 -6.98
N GLU A 74 19.98 -0.91 -7.76
CA GLU A 74 20.51 -2.26 -7.91
C GLU A 74 20.75 -2.96 -6.57
N ASN A 75 20.38 -4.24 -6.52
CA ASN A 75 20.61 -5.13 -5.38
C ASN A 75 20.01 -4.65 -4.07
N LYS A 76 18.95 -3.85 -4.15
CA LYS A 76 18.24 -3.39 -2.97
C LYS A 76 16.83 -3.96 -2.96
N MET A 77 16.28 -4.07 -1.76
CA MET A 77 14.88 -4.37 -1.55
C MET A 77 14.32 -3.40 -0.54
N VAL A 78 13.02 -3.31 -0.44
CA VAL A 78 12.36 -2.39 0.49
C VAL A 78 11.87 -3.11 1.73
N LEU A 79 12.01 -2.47 2.88
CA LEU A 79 11.42 -2.92 4.15
C LEU A 79 10.87 -1.71 4.89
N SER A 80 9.65 -1.82 5.35
CA SER A 80 9.06 -0.77 6.19
C SER A 80 9.77 -0.75 7.55
N VAL A 81 10.19 0.43 7.97
CA VAL A 81 10.86 0.64 9.26
C VAL A 81 9.84 1.00 10.32
N GLU A 82 8.94 1.89 9.99
CA GLU A 82 7.87 2.33 10.88
C GLU A 82 6.78 2.98 10.04
N PHE A 83 5.59 3.06 10.60
CA PHE A 83 4.54 3.89 10.03
C PHE A 83 3.63 4.37 11.14
N LYS A 84 2.97 5.49 10.86
CA LYS A 84 1.88 5.98 11.67
C LYS A 84 0.66 6.07 10.79
N ILE A 85 -0.44 5.49 11.25
CA ILE A 85 -1.72 5.57 10.54
C ILE A 85 -2.75 6.30 11.40
N ASN A 86 -3.52 7.17 10.77
CA ASN A 86 -4.68 7.79 11.37
C ASN A 86 -5.92 7.17 10.72
N LEU A 87 -6.77 6.57 11.54
CA LEU A 87 -8.04 6.01 11.12
C LEU A 87 -9.09 7.12 11.29
N LEU A 88 -9.37 7.83 10.22
CA LEU A 88 -10.10 9.08 10.23
C LEU A 88 -11.62 8.89 10.26
N ARG A 89 -12.10 7.82 9.63
CA ARG A 89 -13.52 7.48 9.53
C ARG A 89 -13.69 5.97 9.58
N ALA A 90 -14.81 5.53 10.15
CA ALA A 90 -15.19 4.12 10.04
C ALA A 90 -15.40 3.77 8.58
N ALA A 91 -14.74 2.72 8.10
CA ALA A 91 -14.81 2.32 6.71
C ALA A 91 -15.90 1.28 6.49
N LYS A 92 -16.84 1.61 5.60
CA LYS A 92 -17.93 0.71 5.23
C LYS A 92 -18.28 0.97 3.77
N GLY A 93 -18.21 -0.07 2.95
CA GLY A 93 -18.48 0.07 1.53
C GLY A 93 -18.11 -1.20 0.78
N GLU A 94 -17.97 -1.07 -0.54
CA GLU A 94 -17.75 -2.20 -1.43
C GLU A 94 -16.28 -2.41 -1.76
N ARG A 95 -15.46 -1.35 -1.63
CA ARG A 95 -14.09 -1.39 -2.12
C ARG A 95 -13.21 -0.41 -1.38
N LEU A 96 -11.95 -0.78 -1.16
CA LEU A 96 -10.90 0.15 -0.76
C LEU A 96 -10.04 0.47 -1.96
N ILE A 97 -9.62 1.72 -2.05
CA ILE A 97 -8.61 2.19 -2.99
C ILE A 97 -7.51 2.82 -2.16
N CYS A 98 -6.26 2.46 -2.43
CA CYS A 98 -5.13 3.04 -1.73
C CYS A 98 -4.21 3.74 -2.73
N ARG A 99 -3.84 4.97 -2.44
CA ARG A 99 -2.93 5.77 -3.25
C ARG A 99 -1.74 6.18 -2.40
N ALA A 100 -0.56 5.77 -2.82
CA ALA A 100 0.68 6.08 -2.11
C ALA A 100 1.59 6.93 -2.98
N LYS A 101 2.33 7.81 -2.33
CA LYS A 101 3.25 8.74 -2.98
C LYS A 101 4.47 8.94 -2.12
N VAL A 102 5.66 8.82 -2.73
CA VAL A 102 6.91 9.13 -2.06
C VAL A 102 6.98 10.65 -1.87
N LEU A 103 7.06 11.10 -0.63
CA LEU A 103 7.18 12.52 -0.29
C LEU A 103 8.63 12.99 -0.35
N LYS A 104 9.54 12.15 0.16
CA LYS A 104 10.97 12.45 0.22
C LYS A 104 11.74 11.20 -0.14
N PRO A 105 12.26 11.11 -1.38
CA PRO A 105 13.14 10.02 -1.75
C PRO A 105 14.51 10.18 -1.10
N GLY A 106 15.11 9.07 -0.71
CA GLY A 106 16.43 9.05 -0.14
C GLY A 106 17.19 7.83 -0.58
N ARG A 107 18.49 7.79 -0.29
CA ARG A 107 19.35 6.67 -0.67
C ARG A 107 19.15 5.46 0.23
N LYS A 108 18.99 5.70 1.54
CA LYS A 108 18.79 4.65 2.54
C LYS A 108 17.32 4.51 2.95
N PHE A 109 16.60 5.61 2.94
CA PHE A 109 15.21 5.68 3.39
C PHE A 109 14.41 6.60 2.49
N SER A 110 13.15 6.25 2.29
CA SER A 110 12.17 7.16 1.69
C SER A 110 11.03 7.37 2.68
N VAL A 111 10.50 8.58 2.71
CA VAL A 111 9.28 8.90 3.46
C VAL A 111 8.13 8.86 2.46
N VAL A 112 7.11 8.07 2.78
CA VAL A 112 5.99 7.81 1.88
C VAL A 112 4.66 8.13 2.57
N GLU A 113 3.76 8.74 1.85
CA GLU A 113 2.39 8.98 2.31
C GLU A 113 1.45 8.03 1.57
N SER A 114 0.49 7.46 2.30
CA SER A 114 -0.49 6.53 1.76
C SER A 114 -1.88 6.94 2.22
N GLU A 115 -2.82 7.02 1.29
CA GLU A 115 -4.21 7.38 1.58
C GLU A 115 -5.12 6.21 1.21
N VAL A 116 -5.99 5.83 2.14
CA VAL A 116 -6.97 4.76 1.93
C VAL A 116 -8.35 5.39 1.80
N TRP A 117 -8.98 5.10 0.69
CA TRP A 117 -10.33 5.60 0.35
C TRP A 117 -11.28 4.41 0.33
N CYS A 118 -12.48 4.60 0.88
CA CYS A 118 -13.52 3.58 0.84
C CYS A 118 -14.62 4.02 -0.13
N VAL A 119 -14.98 3.15 -1.04
CA VAL A 119 -16.03 3.40 -2.03
C VAL A 119 -17.33 2.82 -1.51
N ARG A 120 -18.35 3.68 -1.41
CA ARG A 120 -19.69 3.27 -1.05
C ARG A 120 -20.69 3.98 -1.98
N SER A 121 -21.47 3.17 -2.69
CA SER A 121 -22.47 3.69 -3.64
C SER A 121 -21.86 4.67 -4.63
N GLY A 122 -20.65 4.35 -5.15
CA GLY A 122 -19.94 5.16 -6.14
C GLY A 122 -19.19 6.36 -5.58
N GLU A 123 -19.28 6.63 -4.27
CA GLU A 123 -18.64 7.76 -3.63
C GLU A 123 -17.39 7.32 -2.88
N GLU A 124 -16.27 8.01 -3.11
CA GLU A 124 -15.00 7.76 -2.40
C GLU A 124 -14.91 8.66 -1.17
N ARG A 125 -14.58 8.07 -0.02
CA ARG A 125 -14.31 8.83 1.20
C ARG A 125 -12.96 8.42 1.75
N LEU A 126 -12.16 9.40 2.16
CA LEU A 126 -10.89 9.15 2.83
C LEU A 126 -11.17 8.56 4.21
N VAL A 127 -10.71 7.33 4.43
CA VAL A 127 -10.95 6.63 5.71
C VAL A 127 -9.70 6.54 6.55
N SER A 128 -8.51 6.46 5.94
CA SER A 128 -7.26 6.48 6.71
C SER A 128 -6.13 7.11 5.92
N LYS A 129 -5.13 7.58 6.66
CA LYS A 129 -3.94 8.19 6.10
C LYS A 129 -2.73 7.73 6.88
N MET A 130 -1.69 7.34 6.17
CA MET A 130 -0.46 6.81 6.75
C MET A 130 0.74 7.60 6.27
N THR A 131 1.71 7.78 7.15
CA THR A 131 3.05 8.20 6.78
C THR A 131 4.00 7.09 7.21
N ALA A 132 4.83 6.63 6.28
CA ALA A 132 5.73 5.50 6.50
C ALA A 132 7.17 5.88 6.16
N THR A 133 8.10 5.27 6.88
CA THR A 133 9.52 5.28 6.52
C THR A 133 9.86 3.91 5.98
N VAL A 134 10.35 3.88 4.74
CA VAL A 134 10.71 2.64 4.05
C VAL A 134 12.21 2.64 3.82
N ALA A 135 12.88 1.57 4.23
CA ALA A 135 14.32 1.41 4.05
C ALA A 135 14.63 0.66 2.76
N TYR A 136 15.73 1.04 2.13
CA TYR A 136 16.33 0.29 1.04
C TYR A 136 17.49 -0.51 1.61
N VAL A 137 17.37 -1.83 1.62
CA VAL A 137 18.35 -2.72 2.24
C VAL A 137 18.94 -3.66 1.18
N GLU A 138 20.10 -4.26 1.50
CA GLU A 138 20.71 -5.22 0.59
C GLU A 138 19.79 -6.42 0.39
N ALA A 139 19.58 -6.79 -0.87
CA ALA A 139 18.87 -8.02 -1.21
C ALA A 139 19.80 -9.20 -0.88
N SER A 140 19.31 -10.17 -0.12
CA SER A 140 20.08 -11.35 0.27
C SER A 140 19.93 -12.50 -0.73
#